data_af7d71453416891b62ac4e58d68406ac
#
_entry.id   af7d71453416891b62ac4e58d68406ac
#
_cell.length_a   1.000
_cell.length_b   1.000
_cell.length_c   1.000
_cell.angle_alpha   90.00
_cell.angle_beta   90.00
_cell.angle_gamma   90.00
#
_symmetry.space_group_name_H-M   'P 1'
#
loop_
_entity.id
_entity.type
_entity.pdbx_description
1 polymer ?
#
loop_
_entity_poly.entity_id
_entity_poly.type
_entity_poly.pdbx_seq_one_letter_code
_entity_poly.pdbx_strand_id
1 'polypeptide(L)'
;MEERSEELWHEKARQLGIVVIIPTYNNEKTLTTVIEDVLFYVENIIVVNDGSTDSTPTLLENYPNLHIITHPTNKGKGTALKNGLKQAKAAGYRYAITIAVSYTHLTLPTNS
;
A
#
# COMPACT_ATOMS: atom_id res chain seq x y z
N MET A 1 4.06 7.13 -25.25
CA MET A 1 4.58 7.50 -24.30
C MET A 1 4.18 7.14 -22.92
N GLU A 2 5.21 6.91 -22.16
CA GLU A 2 5.01 6.37 -20.83
C GLU A 2 4.27 7.32 -19.92
N GLU A 3 4.60 8.61 -20.01
CA GLU A 3 3.91 9.57 -19.17
C GLU A 3 2.43 9.59 -19.44
N ARG A 4 2.10 9.49 -20.72
CA ARG A 4 0.72 9.51 -21.10
C ARG A 4 0.00 8.28 -20.60
N SER A 5 0.68 7.12 -20.63
CA SER A 5 0.07 5.91 -20.10
C SER A 5 -0.19 6.01 -18.63
N GLU A 6 0.78 6.57 -17.88
CA GLU A 6 0.60 6.72 -16.44
C GLU A 6 -0.58 7.64 -16.15
N GLU A 7 -0.70 8.75 -16.87
CA GLU A 7 -1.81 9.65 -16.67
C GLU A 7 -3.15 8.97 -16.95
N LEU A 8 -3.18 8.15 -17.98
CA LEU A 8 -4.43 7.47 -18.31
C LEU A 8 -4.83 6.46 -17.23
N TRP A 9 -3.86 5.75 -16.69
CA TRP A 9 -4.13 4.83 -15.60
C TRP A 9 -4.63 5.56 -14.37
N HIS A 10 -3.96 6.67 -14.02
CA HIS A 10 -4.35 7.45 -12.85
C HIS A 10 -5.77 7.99 -13.01
N GLU A 11 -6.09 8.49 -14.18
CA GLU A 11 -7.43 9.03 -14.42
C GLU A 11 -8.49 7.94 -14.31
N LYS A 12 -8.21 6.79 -14.91
CA LYS A 12 -9.14 5.68 -14.85
C LYS A 12 -9.36 5.24 -13.41
N ALA A 13 -8.29 5.14 -12.64
CA ALA A 13 -8.39 4.73 -11.25
C ALA A 13 -9.22 5.73 -10.45
N ARG A 14 -9.02 7.04 -10.71
CA ARG A 14 -9.81 8.05 -10.01
C ARG A 14 -11.29 7.94 -10.37
N GLN A 15 -11.57 7.75 -11.65
CA GLN A 15 -12.97 7.62 -12.10
C GLN A 15 -13.66 6.44 -11.47
N LEU A 16 -12.94 5.35 -11.30
CA LEU A 16 -13.48 4.14 -10.71
C LEU A 16 -13.51 4.18 -9.20
N GLY A 17 -12.82 5.13 -8.57
CA GLY A 17 -12.77 5.22 -7.12
C GLY A 17 -11.90 4.15 -6.48
N ILE A 18 -10.74 3.88 -7.08
CA ILE A 18 -9.85 2.82 -6.62
C ILE A 18 -8.78 3.37 -5.69
N VAL A 19 -8.55 2.67 -4.60
CA VAL A 19 -7.40 2.89 -3.72
C VAL A 19 -6.66 1.57 -3.57
N VAL A 20 -5.35 1.62 -3.42
CA VAL A 20 -4.55 0.43 -3.15
C VAL A 20 -4.12 0.48 -1.70
N ILE A 21 -4.30 -0.64 -0.99
CA ILE A 21 -3.92 -0.75 0.42
C ILE A 21 -2.72 -1.67 0.51
N ILE A 22 -1.65 -1.18 1.13
CA ILE A 22 -0.41 -1.93 1.27
C ILE A 22 -0.08 -2.08 2.75
N PRO A 23 -0.45 -3.21 3.37
CA PRO A 23 0.02 -3.48 4.73
C PRO A 23 1.48 -3.91 4.66
N THR A 24 2.29 -3.42 5.57
CA THR A 24 3.70 -3.70 5.55
C THR A 24 4.25 -3.85 6.96
N TYR A 25 5.24 -4.72 7.12
CA TYR A 25 5.91 -4.92 8.39
C TYR A 25 7.35 -5.33 8.10
N ASN A 26 8.29 -4.44 8.46
CA ASN A 26 9.73 -4.70 8.29
C ASN A 26 10.09 -5.12 6.86
N ASN A 27 9.65 -4.32 5.90
CA ASN A 27 9.91 -4.59 4.48
C ASN A 27 10.75 -3.49 3.85
N GLU A 28 11.72 -2.94 4.58
CA GLU A 28 12.47 -1.79 4.08
C GLU A 28 13.13 -2.05 2.74
N LYS A 29 13.46 -3.31 2.42
CA LYS A 29 14.18 -3.61 1.19
C LYS A 29 13.27 -3.70 -0.03
N THR A 30 11.99 -3.99 0.16
CA THR A 30 11.11 -4.23 -0.97
C THR A 30 9.98 -3.23 -1.09
N LEU A 31 9.68 -2.51 -0.01
CA LEU A 31 8.50 -1.65 0.01
C LEU A 31 8.56 -0.56 -1.05
N THR A 32 9.71 0.07 -1.24
CA THR A 32 9.83 1.14 -2.23
C THR A 32 9.48 0.63 -3.62
N THR A 33 9.99 -0.54 -3.99
CA THR A 33 9.69 -1.11 -5.30
C THR A 33 8.20 -1.32 -5.46
N VAL A 34 7.55 -1.86 -4.43
CA VAL A 34 6.11 -2.08 -4.50
C VAL A 34 5.36 -0.76 -4.66
N ILE A 35 5.73 0.25 -3.85
CA ILE A 35 5.06 1.54 -3.94
C ILE A 35 5.25 2.15 -5.33
N GLU A 36 6.47 2.11 -5.87
CA GLU A 36 6.72 2.72 -7.16
C GLU A 36 5.97 2.00 -8.27
N ASP A 37 5.90 0.67 -8.19
CA ASP A 37 5.15 -0.09 -9.18
C ASP A 37 3.68 0.27 -9.15
N VAL A 38 3.11 0.40 -7.96
CA VAL A 38 1.70 0.75 -7.82
C VAL A 38 1.44 2.16 -8.30
N LEU A 39 2.36 3.08 -7.99
CA LEU A 39 2.18 4.49 -8.35
C LEU A 39 2.11 4.70 -9.86
N PHE A 40 2.65 3.79 -10.64
CA PHE A 40 2.51 3.91 -12.08
C PHE A 40 1.02 3.85 -12.49
N TYR A 41 0.23 3.07 -11.77
CA TYR A 41 -1.18 2.84 -12.14
C TYR A 41 -2.16 3.62 -11.28
N VAL A 42 -1.87 3.77 -9.99
CA VAL A 42 -2.81 4.34 -9.04
C VAL A 42 -2.06 5.29 -8.12
N GLU A 43 -2.53 6.51 -8.01
CA GLU A 43 -1.87 7.48 -7.13
C GLU A 43 -2.41 7.43 -5.71
N ASN A 44 -3.60 6.90 -5.50
CA ASN A 44 -4.19 6.86 -4.18
C ASN A 44 -3.83 5.55 -3.49
N ILE A 45 -2.93 5.64 -2.53
CA ILE A 45 -2.39 4.48 -1.82
C ILE A 45 -2.50 4.73 -0.32
N ILE A 46 -2.95 3.73 0.40
CA ILE A 46 -2.94 3.71 1.86
C ILE A 46 -1.91 2.66 2.26
N VAL A 47 -0.88 3.09 2.97
CA VAL A 47 0.12 2.17 3.51
C VAL A 47 -0.17 1.99 4.98
N VAL A 48 -0.28 0.75 5.44
CA VAL A 48 -0.44 0.48 6.86
C VAL A 48 0.87 -0.10 7.38
N ASN A 49 1.61 0.74 8.08
CA ASN A 49 2.88 0.33 8.68
C ASN A 49 2.57 -0.32 10.01
N ASP A 50 2.66 -1.63 10.05
CA ASP A 50 2.19 -2.44 11.16
C ASP A 50 3.27 -2.63 12.21
N GLY A 51 3.75 -1.52 12.76
CA GLY A 51 4.70 -1.57 13.85
C GLY A 51 6.11 -1.93 13.43
N SER A 52 6.53 -1.52 12.22
CA SER A 52 7.88 -1.83 11.75
C SER A 52 8.93 -1.26 12.66
N THR A 53 9.98 -2.05 12.88
CA THR A 53 11.11 -1.65 13.72
C THR A 53 12.37 -1.40 12.91
N ASP A 54 12.30 -1.59 11.60
CA ASP A 54 13.42 -1.31 10.71
C ASP A 54 13.31 0.13 10.17
N SER A 55 13.90 0.40 9.03
CA SER A 55 13.88 1.75 8.45
C SER A 55 12.62 2.08 7.67
N THR A 56 11.61 1.20 7.72
CA THR A 56 10.36 1.45 7.00
C THR A 56 9.76 2.81 7.31
N PRO A 57 9.66 3.25 8.58
CA PRO A 57 9.07 4.57 8.85
C PRO A 57 9.82 5.70 8.16
N THR A 58 11.15 5.66 8.20
CA THR A 58 11.97 6.69 7.56
C THR A 58 11.77 6.69 6.06
N LEU A 59 11.71 5.50 5.49
CA LEU A 59 11.49 5.35 4.06
C LEU A 59 10.15 5.95 3.63
N LEU A 60 9.13 5.77 4.43
CA LEU A 60 7.81 6.29 4.10
C LEU A 60 7.76 7.81 4.14
N GLU A 61 8.69 8.46 4.81
CA GLU A 61 8.77 9.92 4.80
C GLU A 61 9.01 10.47 3.40
N ASN A 62 9.53 9.65 2.50
CA ASN A 62 9.74 10.07 1.11
C ASN A 62 8.46 10.11 0.31
N TYR A 63 7.34 9.72 0.89
CA TYR A 63 6.07 9.64 0.19
C TYR A 63 5.00 10.46 0.92
N PRO A 64 5.17 11.79 0.97
CA PRO A 64 4.24 12.62 1.74
C PRO A 64 2.83 12.64 1.19
N ASN A 65 2.64 12.24 -0.06
CA ASN A 65 1.31 12.25 -0.65
C ASN A 65 0.53 10.97 -0.41
N LEU A 66 1.15 9.96 0.17
CA LEU A 66 0.44 8.74 0.49
C LEU A 66 -0.20 8.86 1.86
N HIS A 67 -1.27 8.12 2.05
CA HIS A 67 -1.91 8.06 3.36
C HIS A 67 -1.24 6.95 4.16
N ILE A 68 -0.57 7.32 5.24
CA ILE A 68 0.17 6.37 6.06
C ILE A 68 -0.54 6.17 7.38
N ILE A 69 -0.87 4.91 7.70
CA ILE A 69 -1.39 4.53 9.00
C ILE A 69 -0.27 3.79 9.71
N THR A 70 0.08 4.22 10.92
CA THR A 70 1.15 3.58 11.67
C THR A 70 0.61 2.99 12.96
N HIS A 71 0.87 1.71 13.16
CA HIS A 71 0.57 1.06 14.43
C HIS A 71 1.80 1.16 15.31
N PRO A 72 1.64 1.48 16.59
CA PRO A 72 2.81 1.57 17.49
C PRO A 72 3.50 0.23 17.69
N THR A 73 2.75 -0.86 17.58
CA THR A 73 3.33 -2.20 17.68
C THR A 73 2.69 -3.06 16.61
N ASN A 74 3.33 -4.19 16.33
CA ASN A 74 2.80 -5.13 15.35
C ASN A 74 1.48 -5.72 15.84
N LYS A 75 0.43 -5.58 15.05
CA LYS A 75 -0.89 -6.10 15.38
C LYS A 75 -1.30 -7.24 14.47
N GLY A 76 -0.47 -7.56 13.48
CA GLY A 76 -0.75 -8.63 12.56
C GLY A 76 -1.33 -8.14 11.25
N LYS A 77 -1.10 -8.93 10.21
CA LYS A 77 -1.52 -8.57 8.86
C LYS A 77 -3.03 -8.38 8.76
N GLY A 78 -3.79 -9.24 9.43
CA GLY A 78 -5.25 -9.12 9.36
C GLY A 78 -5.76 -7.81 9.93
N THR A 79 -5.21 -7.40 11.08
CA THR A 79 -5.60 -6.13 11.68
C THR A 79 -5.15 -4.96 10.81
N ALA A 80 -3.96 -5.04 10.24
CA ALA A 80 -3.46 -3.99 9.36
C ALA A 80 -4.37 -3.84 8.16
N LEU A 81 -4.76 -4.94 7.56
CA LEU A 81 -5.63 -4.91 6.41
C LEU A 81 -6.99 -4.33 6.77
N LYS A 82 -7.52 -4.76 7.90
CA LYS A 82 -8.81 -4.26 8.36
C LYS A 82 -8.78 -2.75 8.56
N ASN A 83 -7.72 -2.23 9.16
CA ASN A 83 -7.62 -0.80 9.39
C ASN A 83 -7.47 -0.02 8.09
N GLY A 84 -6.73 -0.59 7.12
CA GLY A 84 -6.64 0.03 5.81
C GLY A 84 -7.99 0.07 5.12
N LEU A 85 -8.77 -1.01 5.22
CA LEU A 85 -10.09 -1.05 4.61
C LEU A 85 -11.05 -0.05 5.26
N LYS A 86 -10.97 0.09 6.58
CA LYS A 86 -11.77 1.08 7.27
C LYS A 86 -11.47 2.48 6.78
N GLN A 87 -10.20 2.79 6.61
CA GLN A 87 -9.80 4.10 6.12
C GLN A 87 -10.28 4.32 4.69
N ALA A 88 -10.16 3.29 3.86
CA ALA A 88 -10.61 3.40 2.48
C ALA A 88 -12.11 3.71 2.42
N LYS A 89 -12.89 3.03 3.24
CA LYS A 89 -14.32 3.26 3.29
C LYS A 89 -14.63 4.66 3.78
N ALA A 90 -13.95 5.10 4.83
CA ALA A 90 -14.18 6.43 5.39
C ALA A 90 -13.83 7.51 4.39
N ALA A 91 -12.84 7.27 3.53
CA ALA A 91 -12.42 8.23 2.52
C ALA A 91 -13.31 8.21 1.29
N GLY A 92 -14.24 7.27 1.19
CA GLY A 92 -15.21 7.25 0.11
C GLY A 92 -14.80 6.51 -1.14
N TYR A 93 -13.74 5.70 -1.07
CA TYR A 93 -13.34 4.91 -2.22
C TYR A 93 -14.35 3.80 -2.48
N ARG A 94 -14.55 3.48 -3.74
CA ARG A 94 -15.50 2.44 -4.12
C ARG A 94 -14.86 1.06 -4.15
N TYR A 95 -13.58 1.00 -4.52
CA TYR A 95 -12.87 -0.27 -4.64
C TYR A 95 -11.54 -0.16 -3.95
N ALA A 96 -11.19 -1.18 -3.22
CA ALA A 96 -9.89 -1.27 -2.55
C ALA A 96 -9.18 -2.51 -3.04
N ILE A 97 -7.98 -2.32 -3.57
CA ILE A 97 -7.13 -3.41 -4.00
C ILE A 97 -6.05 -3.57 -2.95
N THR A 98 -5.88 -4.77 -2.43
CA THR A 98 -4.88 -5.01 -1.41
C THR A 98 -3.68 -5.71 -2.00
N ILE A 99 -2.51 -5.22 -1.68
CA ILE A 99 -1.27 -5.81 -2.14
C ILE A 99 -0.43 -6.09 -0.92
N ALA A 100 -0.13 -7.37 -0.70
CA ALA A 100 0.65 -7.76 0.46
C ALA A 100 2.12 -7.70 0.11
N VAL A 101 2.87 -6.97 0.93
CA VAL A 101 4.31 -7.08 0.92
C VAL A 101 4.60 -8.16 1.92
N SER A 102 5.43 -9.11 1.55
CA SER A 102 5.67 -10.26 2.38
C SER A 102 6.15 -9.87 3.76
N TYR A 103 5.61 -10.47 4.78
CA TYR A 103 6.04 -10.25 6.14
C TYR A 103 7.22 -11.14 6.49
N THR A 104 7.49 -12.14 5.65
CA THR A 104 8.63 -12.99 5.83
C THR A 104 9.27 -13.11 4.48
N HIS A 105 10.36 -13.83 4.40
CA HIS A 105 10.88 -14.09 3.09
C HIS A 105 9.85 -14.87 2.31
N LEU A 106 9.99 -14.81 1.02
CA LEU A 106 9.00 -15.35 0.15
C LEU A 106 8.76 -16.80 0.38
N THR A 107 7.52 -17.14 0.56
CA THR A 107 7.08 -18.49 0.57
C THR A 107 5.98 -18.54 -0.42
N LEU A 108 6.13 -19.25 -1.45
CA LEU A 108 5.10 -19.30 -2.43
C LEU A 108 3.93 -20.03 -1.93
N PRO A 109 2.83 -19.50 -2.14
CA PRO A 109 1.61 -20.20 -1.80
C PRO A 109 1.47 -21.27 -2.76
N THR A 110 1.24 -22.14 -2.50
CA THR A 110 1.00 -23.06 -3.40
C THR A 110 -0.31 -23.24 -3.71
N ASN A 111 -0.62 -22.92 -3.87
CA ASN A 111 -1.47 -22.97 -4.11
C ASN A 111 -2.25 -22.72 -3.91
N SER A 112 -2.19 -22.68 -3.90
CA SER A 112 -2.72 -22.58 -3.73
C SER A 112 -3.14 -22.50 -3.57
#